data_eb97fb1ca1706402653af11bb98d1c54
#
_entry.id   eb97fb1ca1706402653af11bb98d1c54
#
_cell.length_a   1.000
_cell.length_b   1.000
_cell.length_c   1.000
_cell.angle_alpha   90.00
_cell.angle_beta   90.00
_cell.angle_gamma   90.00
#
_symmetry.space_group_name_H-M   'P 1'
#
loop_
_entity.id
_entity.type
_entity.pdbx_description
1 polymer ?
#
loop_
_entity_poly.entity_id
_entity_poly.type
_entity_poly.pdbx_seq_one_letter_code
_entity_poly.pdbx_strand_id
1 'polypeptide(L)'
;MLFMGAALSLSMNAQDPWLGLVAETEHTEGELAGMTTYRLYVYTQNADDFVVSCSGDDENPLYLASTSEPAWFQHELATTALATDVNPVFFASFPEFAYDSWLTIGAEDNTASVDVIDLADPEYDAFAIFESGQNVAVETMVGNAWFVLPIATNVEAIVGEDLRVLVAQFTTSGDISGQIQVQIFYNGNNQDEFREVLPILTACNDPEALNYEPLSFSDDGCEYSEVDRVLDLVTTHELEVFPSPATTTAAIAFPAHLADRLAGAELRATGLDGRVVGSWPIQSSVERIDVSGLAAGQYVLTVAGFDDATLRFQGDLVVTK
;
A
#
# COMPACT_ATOMS: atom_id res chain seq x y z
N MET A 1 21.26 -26.96 -33.31
CA MET A 1 20.36 -27.47 -32.29
C MET A 1 19.73 -26.24 -31.62
N LEU A 2 18.55 -25.88 -32.16
CA LEU A 2 17.81 -24.68 -31.70
C LEU A 2 16.94 -25.08 -30.51
N PHE A 3 17.14 -24.47 -29.36
CA PHE A 3 16.20 -24.55 -28.23
C PHE A 3 15.07 -23.54 -28.44
N MET A 4 13.92 -24.04 -28.80
CA MET A 4 12.67 -23.30 -28.81
C MET A 4 12.16 -23.25 -27.37
N GLY A 5 12.29 -22.10 -26.70
CA GLY A 5 11.66 -21.83 -25.41
C GLY A 5 10.15 -21.70 -25.62
N ALA A 6 9.38 -22.64 -25.08
CA ALA A 6 7.93 -22.51 -25.00
C ALA A 6 7.60 -21.47 -23.89
N ALA A 7 7.09 -20.32 -24.29
CA ALA A 7 6.43 -19.40 -23.38
C ALA A 7 5.10 -20.09 -22.96
N LEU A 8 5.00 -20.50 -21.68
CA LEU A 8 3.71 -20.81 -21.08
C LEU A 8 2.93 -19.48 -20.96
N SER A 9 2.01 -19.25 -21.87
CA SER A 9 0.95 -18.30 -21.66
C SER A 9 0.00 -18.90 -20.61
N LEU A 10 0.05 -18.42 -19.38
CA LEU A 10 -1.03 -18.58 -18.42
C LEU A 10 -2.25 -17.90 -19.04
N SER A 11 -3.14 -18.69 -19.64
CA SER A 11 -4.48 -18.24 -19.96
C SER A 11 -5.19 -18.07 -18.60
N MET A 12 -5.33 -16.84 -18.13
CA MET A 12 -6.32 -16.51 -17.10
C MET A 12 -7.68 -16.89 -17.71
N ASN A 13 -8.28 -17.95 -17.18
CA ASN A 13 -9.68 -18.25 -17.45
C ASN A 13 -10.51 -17.10 -16.89
N ALA A 14 -11.26 -16.43 -17.76
CA ALA A 14 -12.14 -15.30 -17.43
C ALA A 14 -13.39 -15.73 -16.62
N GLN A 15 -13.26 -16.69 -15.69
CA GLN A 15 -14.39 -17.29 -14.96
C GLN A 15 -14.11 -17.63 -13.50
N ASP A 16 -12.92 -17.36 -12.96
CA ASP A 16 -12.78 -17.38 -11.50
C ASP A 16 -13.03 -15.95 -10.99
N PRO A 17 -14.16 -15.73 -10.29
CA PRO A 17 -14.38 -14.44 -9.64
C PRO A 17 -13.23 -14.20 -8.65
N TRP A 18 -12.58 -13.05 -8.75
CA TRP A 18 -11.59 -12.68 -7.76
C TRP A 18 -12.29 -12.57 -6.39
N LEU A 19 -11.77 -13.29 -5.44
CA LEU A 19 -12.22 -13.28 -4.06
C LEU A 19 -11.04 -12.89 -3.19
N GLY A 20 -11.21 -11.87 -2.38
CA GLY A 20 -10.14 -11.36 -1.53
C GLY A 20 -10.65 -10.86 -0.19
N LEU A 21 -9.80 -10.95 0.80
CA LEU A 21 -10.01 -10.39 2.13
C LEU A 21 -9.05 -9.21 2.29
N VAL A 22 -9.59 -8.00 2.16
CA VAL A 22 -8.79 -6.77 2.06
C VAL A 22 -9.05 -5.86 3.24
N ALA A 23 -7.99 -5.39 3.88
CA ALA A 23 -8.06 -4.36 4.91
C ALA A 23 -7.83 -2.98 4.30
N GLU A 24 -8.83 -2.12 4.40
CA GLU A 24 -8.73 -0.70 4.05
C GLU A 24 -8.33 0.10 5.29
N THR A 25 -7.45 1.07 5.09
CA THR A 25 -6.94 1.90 6.18
C THR A 25 -7.81 3.12 6.38
N GLU A 26 -8.19 3.39 7.61
CA GLU A 26 -8.74 4.65 8.07
C GLU A 26 -7.81 5.28 9.12
N HIS A 27 -7.76 6.61 9.16
CA HIS A 27 -7.00 7.32 10.19
C HIS A 27 -7.84 7.53 11.43
N THR A 28 -7.17 7.46 12.57
CA THR A 28 -7.77 7.83 13.85
C THR A 28 -7.47 9.29 14.18
N GLU A 29 -8.40 9.94 14.86
CA GLU A 29 -8.28 11.31 15.35
C GLU A 29 -8.36 11.36 16.89
N GLY A 30 -8.06 12.52 17.46
CA GLY A 30 -8.19 12.77 18.90
C GLY A 30 -7.24 11.95 19.76
N GLU A 31 -7.75 11.30 20.79
CA GLU A 31 -6.97 10.56 21.79
C GLU A 31 -6.31 9.29 21.23
N LEU A 32 -6.81 8.77 20.11
CA LEU A 32 -6.26 7.61 19.41
C LEU A 32 -5.26 7.98 18.31
N ALA A 33 -4.81 9.24 18.25
CA ALA A 33 -3.81 9.67 17.29
C ALA A 33 -2.54 8.83 17.38
N GLY A 34 -2.11 8.23 16.28
CA GLY A 34 -0.98 7.29 16.21
C GLY A 34 -1.39 5.82 16.21
N MET A 35 -2.70 5.52 16.29
CA MET A 35 -3.25 4.23 15.93
C MET A 35 -3.82 4.32 14.50
N THR A 36 -4.01 3.19 13.88
CA THR A 36 -4.67 3.05 12.59
C THR A 36 -5.90 2.16 12.75
N THR A 37 -7.03 2.60 12.21
CA THR A 37 -8.23 1.80 12.09
C THR A 37 -8.24 1.14 10.72
N TYR A 38 -8.39 -0.17 10.69
CA TYR A 38 -8.53 -0.97 9.47
C TYR A 38 -9.97 -1.48 9.41
N ARG A 39 -10.60 -1.33 8.24
CA ARG A 39 -11.87 -1.99 7.91
C ARG A 39 -11.60 -3.16 6.98
N LEU A 40 -11.98 -4.35 7.40
CA LEU A 40 -11.74 -5.59 6.67
C LEU A 40 -12.96 -5.96 5.83
N TYR A 41 -12.78 -6.07 4.52
CA TYR A 41 -13.83 -6.38 3.57
C TYR A 41 -13.56 -7.71 2.85
N VAL A 42 -14.62 -8.46 2.63
CA VAL A 42 -14.65 -9.55 1.64
C VAL A 42 -15.09 -8.96 0.31
N TYR A 43 -14.23 -9.07 -0.71
CA TYR A 43 -14.50 -8.64 -2.07
C TYR A 43 -14.93 -9.79 -2.95
N THR A 44 -15.93 -9.58 -3.81
CA THR A 44 -16.36 -10.52 -4.86
C THR A 44 -16.65 -9.80 -6.17
N GLN A 45 -16.98 -10.53 -7.23
CA GLN A 45 -17.31 -9.93 -8.53
C GLN A 45 -18.81 -9.89 -8.84
N ASN A 46 -19.66 -10.43 -7.97
CA ASN A 46 -21.10 -10.45 -8.20
C ASN A 46 -21.84 -9.68 -7.10
N ALA A 47 -22.64 -8.72 -7.47
CA ALA A 47 -23.44 -7.91 -6.55
C ALA A 47 -24.48 -8.71 -5.74
N ASP A 48 -24.90 -9.86 -6.27
CA ASP A 48 -25.89 -10.74 -5.63
C ASP A 48 -25.27 -11.84 -4.75
N ASP A 49 -23.93 -11.87 -4.60
CA ASP A 49 -23.26 -12.78 -3.68
C ASP A 49 -23.62 -12.44 -2.23
N PHE A 50 -23.70 -13.49 -1.40
CA PHE A 50 -24.07 -13.37 0.00
C PHE A 50 -22.96 -13.92 0.88
N VAL A 51 -22.36 -13.08 1.74
CA VAL A 51 -21.35 -13.50 2.71
C VAL A 51 -22.05 -14.14 3.90
N VAL A 52 -21.78 -15.43 4.14
CA VAL A 52 -22.49 -16.23 5.14
C VAL A 52 -21.75 -16.28 6.45
N SER A 53 -20.45 -16.60 6.42
CA SER A 53 -19.66 -16.78 7.64
C SER A 53 -18.20 -16.45 7.45
N CYS A 54 -17.60 -16.06 8.57
CA CYS A 54 -16.19 -16.02 8.82
C CYS A 54 -15.88 -16.98 9.96
N SER A 55 -14.91 -17.90 9.78
CA SER A 55 -14.67 -18.99 10.72
C SER A 55 -13.24 -19.47 10.75
N GLY A 56 -12.92 -20.31 11.71
CA GLY A 56 -11.70 -21.11 11.75
C GLY A 56 -11.85 -22.34 12.63
N ASP A 57 -11.07 -23.37 12.33
CA ASP A 57 -10.99 -24.63 13.03
C ASP A 57 -9.57 -25.24 12.91
N ASP A 58 -9.36 -26.50 13.30
CA ASP A 58 -8.06 -27.18 13.22
C ASP A 58 -7.65 -27.56 11.79
N GLU A 59 -8.60 -27.66 10.85
CA GLU A 59 -8.32 -27.92 9.43
C GLU A 59 -8.13 -26.62 8.64
N ASN A 60 -8.82 -25.55 9.07
CA ASN A 60 -8.83 -24.24 8.43
C ASN A 60 -8.58 -23.14 9.48
N PRO A 61 -7.33 -22.97 9.95
CA PRO A 61 -7.04 -22.08 11.05
C PRO A 61 -7.38 -20.62 10.77
N LEU A 62 -7.94 -19.91 11.79
CA LEU A 62 -8.15 -18.47 11.76
C LEU A 62 -7.11 -17.79 12.63
N TYR A 63 -6.48 -16.76 12.08
CA TYR A 63 -5.56 -15.89 12.81
C TYR A 63 -5.97 -14.43 12.63
N LEU A 64 -6.04 -13.68 13.75
CA LEU A 64 -6.13 -12.24 13.77
C LEU A 64 -5.00 -11.74 14.67
N ALA A 65 -4.04 -11.02 14.11
CA ALA A 65 -2.85 -10.59 14.81
C ALA A 65 -2.46 -9.15 14.49
N SER A 66 -1.99 -8.46 15.53
CA SER A 66 -1.26 -7.20 15.41
C SER A 66 0.11 -7.31 16.07
N THR A 67 1.06 -6.52 15.58
CA THR A 67 2.40 -6.43 16.18
C THR A 67 2.44 -5.58 17.46
N SER A 68 1.36 -4.88 17.80
CA SER A 68 1.25 -4.09 19.03
C SER A 68 0.78 -4.89 20.23
N GLU A 69 0.92 -4.31 21.43
CA GLU A 69 0.34 -4.83 22.67
C GLU A 69 -0.24 -3.67 23.51
N PRO A 70 -1.56 -3.65 23.76
CA PRO A 70 -2.57 -4.61 23.28
C PRO A 70 -2.61 -4.67 21.74
N ALA A 71 -3.06 -5.80 21.20
CA ALA A 71 -3.20 -5.99 19.76
C ALA A 71 -4.31 -5.09 19.18
N TRP A 72 -5.42 -5.01 19.90
CA TRP A 72 -6.62 -4.30 19.46
C TRP A 72 -7.04 -3.27 20.50
N PHE A 73 -7.44 -2.10 20.05
CA PHE A 73 -8.13 -1.14 20.88
C PHE A 73 -9.57 -1.63 21.13
N GLN A 74 -9.94 -1.72 22.40
CA GLN A 74 -11.29 -2.09 22.86
C GLN A 74 -11.83 -1.01 23.77
N HIS A 75 -13.03 -0.52 23.49
CA HIS A 75 -13.65 0.53 24.25
C HIS A 75 -14.58 -0.05 25.34
N GLU A 76 -14.54 0.46 26.55
CA GLU A 76 -15.28 -0.05 27.72
C GLU A 76 -16.82 -0.06 27.58
N LEU A 77 -17.37 0.62 26.59
CA LEU A 77 -18.81 0.62 26.31
C LEU A 77 -19.24 -0.56 25.42
N ALA A 78 -18.33 -1.17 24.68
CA ALA A 78 -18.59 -2.46 24.05
C ALA A 78 -18.48 -3.57 25.11
N THR A 79 -19.27 -4.60 24.99
CA THR A 79 -19.27 -5.74 25.91
C THR A 79 -19.17 -7.07 25.17
N THR A 80 -19.21 -7.04 23.85
CA THR A 80 -19.03 -8.19 22.95
C THR A 80 -18.14 -7.79 21.78
N ALA A 81 -17.53 -8.77 21.17
CA ALA A 81 -16.68 -8.58 20.00
C ALA A 81 -17.46 -8.27 18.70
N LEU A 82 -18.76 -8.02 18.74
CA LEU A 82 -19.60 -7.82 17.56
C LEU A 82 -19.97 -6.34 17.35
N ALA A 83 -19.93 -5.88 16.10
CA ALA A 83 -20.35 -4.52 15.73
C ALA A 83 -21.79 -4.20 16.16
N THR A 84 -22.66 -5.20 16.25
CA THR A 84 -24.05 -5.04 16.69
C THR A 84 -24.21 -4.63 18.16
N ASP A 85 -23.13 -4.64 18.95
CA ASP A 85 -23.10 -4.09 20.31
C ASP A 85 -22.70 -2.59 20.35
N VAL A 86 -22.09 -2.09 19.27
CA VAL A 86 -21.69 -0.69 19.14
C VAL A 86 -22.93 0.19 18.95
N ASN A 87 -23.12 1.18 19.82
CA ASN A 87 -24.26 2.10 19.73
C ASN A 87 -23.79 3.52 19.36
N PRO A 88 -24.04 4.00 18.13
CA PRO A 88 -23.54 5.28 17.63
C PRO A 88 -24.12 6.50 18.39
N VAL A 89 -25.16 6.33 19.18
CA VAL A 89 -25.69 7.40 20.05
C VAL A 89 -24.65 7.89 21.04
N PHE A 90 -23.68 7.05 21.40
CA PHE A 90 -22.62 7.40 22.35
C PHE A 90 -21.44 8.15 21.69
N PHE A 91 -21.26 8.15 20.38
CA PHE A 91 -20.14 8.78 19.68
C PHE A 91 -20.00 10.29 19.95
N ALA A 92 -21.12 10.98 20.18
CA ALA A 92 -21.10 12.40 20.52
C ALA A 92 -20.46 12.68 21.91
N SER A 93 -20.47 11.70 22.82
CA SER A 93 -19.92 11.82 24.21
C SER A 93 -18.62 11.07 24.37
N PHE A 94 -18.40 10.07 23.57
CA PHE A 94 -17.23 9.17 23.54
C PHE A 94 -16.81 8.97 22.09
N PRO A 95 -16.14 9.95 21.45
CA PRO A 95 -15.77 9.87 20.04
C PRO A 95 -14.87 8.67 19.72
N GLU A 96 -14.03 8.26 20.65
CA GLU A 96 -13.14 7.10 20.53
C GLU A 96 -13.89 5.77 20.39
N PHE A 97 -15.16 5.70 20.82
CA PHE A 97 -15.98 4.50 20.64
C PHE A 97 -16.28 4.17 19.17
N ALA A 98 -16.20 5.13 18.26
CA ALA A 98 -16.32 4.90 16.82
C ALA A 98 -15.15 4.05 16.28
N TYR A 99 -14.02 4.03 16.97
CA TYR A 99 -12.80 3.31 16.61
C TYR A 99 -12.63 1.98 17.35
N ASP A 100 -13.64 1.52 18.05
CA ASP A 100 -13.64 0.22 18.71
C ASP A 100 -13.35 -0.91 17.71
N SER A 101 -12.68 -1.97 18.16
CA SER A 101 -12.41 -3.12 17.29
C SER A 101 -13.50 -4.17 17.45
N TRP A 102 -14.06 -4.62 16.34
CA TRP A 102 -15.19 -5.55 16.33
C TRP A 102 -15.22 -6.44 15.09
N LEU A 103 -16.01 -7.51 15.16
CA LEU A 103 -16.27 -8.46 14.08
C LEU A 103 -17.72 -8.30 13.61
N THR A 104 -17.97 -8.56 12.32
CA THR A 104 -19.31 -8.38 11.74
C THR A 104 -19.48 -9.17 10.45
N ILE A 105 -20.67 -9.11 9.88
CA ILE A 105 -20.97 -9.35 8.47
C ILE A 105 -21.99 -8.29 8.06
N GLY A 106 -21.49 -7.20 7.47
CA GLY A 106 -22.26 -6.09 6.93
C GLY A 106 -22.73 -5.03 7.94
N ALA A 107 -22.80 -5.32 9.25
CA ALA A 107 -23.15 -4.31 10.25
C ALA A 107 -21.96 -3.42 10.57
N GLU A 108 -22.19 -2.09 10.70
CA GLU A 108 -21.21 -1.14 11.27
C GLU A 108 -21.50 -0.82 12.74
N ASP A 109 -22.75 -0.99 13.15
CA ASP A 109 -23.23 -0.71 14.51
C ASP A 109 -24.61 -1.37 14.75
N ASN A 110 -25.24 -1.10 15.89
CA ASN A 110 -26.51 -1.68 16.29
C ASN A 110 -27.74 -1.09 15.57
N THR A 111 -27.58 -0.21 14.58
CA THR A 111 -28.67 0.29 13.75
C THR A 111 -28.86 -0.54 12.48
N ALA A 112 -27.92 -1.43 12.17
CA ALA A 112 -28.04 -2.38 11.07
C ALA A 112 -29.22 -3.35 11.29
N SER A 113 -29.79 -3.85 10.20
CA SER A 113 -30.86 -4.86 10.27
C SER A 113 -30.35 -6.29 10.30
N VAL A 114 -29.10 -6.49 9.94
CA VAL A 114 -28.46 -7.81 9.94
C VAL A 114 -28.24 -8.32 11.36
N ASP A 115 -28.55 -9.61 11.57
CA ASP A 115 -28.36 -10.31 12.83
C ASP A 115 -27.10 -11.20 12.74
N VAL A 116 -26.00 -10.69 13.26
CA VAL A 116 -24.71 -11.43 13.31
C VAL A 116 -24.67 -12.28 14.56
N ILE A 117 -24.43 -13.57 14.37
CA ILE A 117 -24.41 -14.59 15.41
C ILE A 117 -22.97 -15.07 15.59
N ASP A 118 -22.48 -15.10 16.81
CA ASP A 118 -21.21 -15.71 17.19
C ASP A 118 -21.42 -17.16 17.68
N LEU A 119 -20.46 -18.00 17.35
CA LEU A 119 -20.34 -19.37 17.83
C LEU A 119 -18.95 -19.60 18.37
N ALA A 120 -18.83 -19.61 19.69
CA ALA A 120 -17.56 -19.83 20.38
C ALA A 120 -17.34 -21.31 20.73
N ASP A 121 -16.08 -21.77 20.60
CA ASP A 121 -15.64 -23.03 21.20
C ASP A 121 -15.62 -22.86 22.73
N PRO A 122 -16.27 -23.75 23.50
CA PRO A 122 -16.25 -23.68 24.96
C PRO A 122 -14.85 -23.81 25.60
N GLU A 123 -13.88 -24.40 24.88
CA GLU A 123 -12.50 -24.56 25.35
C GLU A 123 -11.58 -23.40 24.92
N TYR A 124 -11.98 -22.65 23.88
CA TYR A 124 -11.24 -21.52 23.32
C TYR A 124 -12.20 -20.47 22.76
N ASP A 125 -12.64 -19.56 23.59
CA ASP A 125 -13.53 -18.46 23.19
C ASP A 125 -12.74 -17.34 22.52
N ALA A 126 -12.68 -17.38 21.18
CA ALA A 126 -11.98 -16.42 20.36
C ALA A 126 -12.56 -15.00 20.50
N PHE A 127 -13.85 -14.87 20.75
CA PHE A 127 -14.52 -13.55 20.90
C PHE A 127 -14.11 -12.90 22.22
N ALA A 128 -14.09 -13.63 23.32
CA ALA A 128 -13.62 -13.12 24.60
C ALA A 128 -12.12 -12.76 24.58
N ILE A 129 -11.30 -13.52 23.82
CA ILE A 129 -9.87 -13.22 23.64
C ILE A 129 -9.72 -11.93 22.82
N PHE A 130 -10.45 -11.80 21.72
CA PHE A 130 -10.44 -10.61 20.87
C PHE A 130 -10.89 -9.35 21.67
N GLU A 131 -12.00 -9.45 22.39
CA GLU A 131 -12.55 -8.38 23.25
C GLU A 131 -11.59 -7.98 24.38
N SER A 132 -10.71 -8.88 24.78
CA SER A 132 -9.64 -8.53 25.74
C SER A 132 -8.45 -7.79 25.12
N GLY A 133 -8.50 -7.47 23.82
CA GLY A 133 -7.44 -6.79 23.08
C GLY A 133 -6.25 -7.69 22.74
N GLN A 134 -6.42 -9.01 22.70
CA GLN A 134 -5.35 -9.96 22.41
C GLN A 134 -5.44 -10.51 20.97
N ASN A 135 -4.31 -10.99 20.46
CA ASN A 135 -4.25 -11.77 19.22
C ASN A 135 -5.08 -13.05 19.33
N VAL A 136 -5.74 -13.44 18.24
CA VAL A 136 -6.59 -14.63 18.17
C VAL A 136 -5.94 -15.69 17.28
N ALA A 137 -5.97 -16.95 17.74
CA ALA A 137 -5.53 -18.11 16.96
C ALA A 137 -6.50 -19.29 17.18
N VAL A 138 -7.41 -19.48 16.25
CA VAL A 138 -8.37 -20.59 16.30
C VAL A 138 -7.79 -21.79 15.55
N GLU A 139 -7.42 -22.84 16.31
CA GLU A 139 -6.84 -24.09 15.82
C GLU A 139 -7.48 -25.30 16.52
N THR A 140 -8.71 -25.14 17.02
CA THR A 140 -9.41 -26.18 17.77
C THR A 140 -10.36 -26.96 16.86
N MET A 141 -10.66 -28.21 17.20
CA MET A 141 -11.53 -29.09 16.43
C MET A 141 -12.97 -28.54 16.29
N VAL A 142 -13.47 -27.83 17.32
CA VAL A 142 -14.81 -27.25 17.29
C VAL A 142 -14.82 -25.95 16.49
N GLY A 143 -13.75 -25.15 16.64
CA GLY A 143 -13.60 -23.88 15.97
C GLY A 143 -14.47 -22.75 16.52
N ASN A 144 -14.33 -21.58 15.90
CA ASN A 144 -15.13 -20.40 16.18
C ASN A 144 -15.64 -19.80 14.87
N ALA A 145 -16.80 -19.19 14.90
CA ALA A 145 -17.38 -18.54 13.73
C ALA A 145 -18.27 -17.36 14.10
N TRP A 146 -18.29 -16.33 13.28
CA TRP A 146 -19.40 -15.37 13.24
C TRP A 146 -20.08 -15.48 11.89
N PHE A 147 -21.40 -15.45 11.90
CA PHE A 147 -22.17 -15.76 10.71
C PHE A 147 -23.53 -15.08 10.71
N VAL A 148 -24.15 -15.06 9.55
CA VAL A 148 -25.52 -14.59 9.34
C VAL A 148 -26.35 -15.63 8.62
N LEU A 149 -27.64 -15.69 8.93
CA LEU A 149 -28.54 -16.57 8.20
C LEU A 149 -28.91 -15.94 6.85
N PRO A 150 -29.00 -16.70 5.75
CA PRO A 150 -29.39 -16.20 4.44
C PRO A 150 -30.92 -15.97 4.37
N ILE A 151 -31.37 -14.95 5.10
CA ILE A 151 -32.79 -14.55 5.15
C ILE A 151 -32.93 -13.12 4.61
N ALA A 152 -34.13 -12.78 4.17
CA ALA A 152 -34.41 -11.53 3.46
C ALA A 152 -34.18 -10.24 4.28
N THR A 153 -34.01 -10.34 5.60
CA THR A 153 -33.71 -9.19 6.46
C THR A 153 -32.23 -8.86 6.58
N ASN A 154 -31.34 -9.81 6.23
CA ASN A 154 -29.89 -9.64 6.34
C ASN A 154 -29.31 -9.09 5.02
N VAL A 155 -29.83 -7.94 4.60
CA VAL A 155 -29.47 -7.33 3.30
C VAL A 155 -28.04 -6.78 3.28
N GLU A 156 -27.50 -6.42 4.42
CA GLU A 156 -26.13 -5.90 4.56
C GLU A 156 -25.06 -6.98 4.32
N ALA A 157 -25.44 -8.25 4.35
CA ALA A 157 -24.59 -9.39 4.00
C ALA A 157 -24.55 -9.68 2.48
N ILE A 158 -25.40 -8.99 1.70
CA ILE A 158 -25.35 -9.02 0.23
C ILE A 158 -24.28 -8.04 -0.24
N VAL A 159 -23.45 -8.48 -1.15
CA VAL A 159 -22.27 -7.75 -1.64
C VAL A 159 -22.63 -6.38 -2.26
N GLY A 160 -23.70 -6.31 -3.03
CA GLY A 160 -24.17 -5.04 -3.60
C GLY A 160 -23.29 -4.48 -4.72
N GLU A 161 -23.56 -3.23 -5.12
CA GLU A 161 -22.86 -2.56 -6.21
C GLU A 161 -21.38 -2.26 -5.88
N ASP A 162 -21.05 -2.14 -4.58
CA ASP A 162 -19.68 -1.88 -4.11
C ASP A 162 -18.79 -3.13 -4.18
N LEU A 163 -19.37 -4.28 -4.52
CA LEU A 163 -18.71 -5.58 -4.69
C LEU A 163 -17.95 -6.05 -3.44
N ARG A 164 -18.39 -5.65 -2.23
CA ARG A 164 -17.74 -5.98 -0.96
C ARG A 164 -18.71 -6.04 0.22
N VAL A 165 -18.34 -6.79 1.25
CA VAL A 165 -19.04 -6.83 2.54
C VAL A 165 -18.04 -6.63 3.67
N LEU A 166 -18.36 -5.73 4.60
CA LEU A 166 -17.56 -5.48 5.80
C LEU A 166 -17.64 -6.68 6.75
N VAL A 167 -16.49 -7.17 7.23
CA VAL A 167 -16.43 -8.33 8.12
C VAL A 167 -15.70 -8.10 9.43
N ALA A 168 -14.96 -7.01 9.57
CA ALA A 168 -14.35 -6.58 10.82
C ALA A 168 -13.89 -5.11 10.77
N GLN A 169 -13.67 -4.51 11.95
CA GLN A 169 -12.89 -3.31 12.16
C GLN A 169 -11.81 -3.60 13.21
N PHE A 170 -10.58 -3.15 12.94
CA PHE A 170 -9.44 -3.28 13.84
C PHE A 170 -8.78 -1.93 14.05
N THR A 171 -8.63 -1.51 15.29
CA THR A 171 -7.86 -0.30 15.65
C THR A 171 -6.64 -0.72 16.44
N THR A 172 -5.46 -0.35 15.95
CA THR A 172 -4.19 -0.81 16.52
C THR A 172 -3.07 0.20 16.23
N SER A 173 -2.00 0.16 17.02
CA SER A 173 -0.75 0.90 16.77
C SER A 173 0.31 0.04 16.04
N GLY A 174 -0.03 -1.20 15.70
CA GLY A 174 0.86 -2.14 15.02
C GLY A 174 0.37 -2.52 13.63
N ASP A 175 1.20 -3.29 12.92
CA ASP A 175 0.82 -3.89 11.64
C ASP A 175 -0.11 -5.07 11.86
N ILE A 176 -1.13 -5.20 11.01
CA ILE A 176 -2.07 -6.31 11.06
C ILE A 176 -1.66 -7.44 10.13
N SER A 177 -1.99 -8.66 10.53
CA SER A 177 -1.85 -9.86 9.69
C SER A 177 -2.87 -10.91 10.12
N GLY A 178 -3.13 -11.87 9.23
CA GLY A 178 -4.03 -12.97 9.58
C GLY A 178 -4.60 -13.68 8.38
N GLN A 179 -5.55 -14.55 8.67
CA GLN A 179 -6.34 -15.29 7.68
C GLN A 179 -7.67 -15.73 8.30
N ILE A 180 -8.69 -15.85 7.46
CA ILE A 180 -10.03 -16.22 7.87
C ILE A 180 -10.61 -17.19 6.83
N GLN A 181 -11.25 -18.29 7.24
CA GLN A 181 -12.08 -19.07 6.34
C GLN A 181 -13.39 -18.31 6.09
N VAL A 182 -13.65 -17.96 4.84
CA VAL A 182 -14.85 -17.20 4.42
C VAL A 182 -15.78 -18.13 3.66
N GLN A 183 -17.08 -18.09 3.98
CA GLN A 183 -18.12 -18.76 3.20
C GLN A 183 -18.99 -17.73 2.50
N ILE A 184 -19.17 -17.94 1.18
CA ILE A 184 -20.00 -17.09 0.33
C ILE A 184 -20.96 -17.97 -0.47
N PHE A 185 -22.23 -17.59 -0.55
CA PHE A 185 -23.17 -18.17 -1.48
C PHE A 185 -23.21 -17.33 -2.75
N TYR A 186 -22.77 -17.92 -3.87
CA TYR A 186 -22.78 -17.25 -5.17
C TYR A 186 -24.22 -16.93 -5.60
N ASN A 187 -24.45 -15.66 -5.95
CA ASN A 187 -25.78 -15.12 -6.27
C ASN A 187 -26.86 -15.46 -5.21
N GLY A 188 -26.48 -15.53 -3.95
CA GLY A 188 -27.33 -15.92 -2.84
C GLY A 188 -27.79 -17.39 -2.87
N ASN A 189 -27.21 -18.22 -3.71
CA ASN A 189 -27.62 -19.64 -3.88
C ASN A 189 -26.81 -20.56 -2.98
N ASN A 190 -27.44 -21.15 -1.97
CA ASN A 190 -26.81 -22.08 -1.02
C ASN A 190 -26.44 -23.47 -1.59
N GLN A 191 -26.68 -23.71 -2.87
CA GLN A 191 -26.19 -24.91 -3.58
C GLN A 191 -24.90 -24.65 -4.35
N ASP A 192 -24.46 -23.40 -4.40
CA ASP A 192 -23.27 -22.93 -5.08
C ASP A 192 -22.49 -22.05 -4.11
N GLU A 193 -21.52 -22.63 -3.43
CA GLU A 193 -20.78 -21.96 -2.37
C GLU A 193 -19.27 -21.92 -2.62
N PHE A 194 -18.67 -20.83 -2.18
CA PHE A 194 -17.24 -20.71 -1.93
C PHE A 194 -16.99 -20.89 -0.43
N ARG A 195 -15.94 -21.64 -0.07
CA ARG A 195 -15.49 -21.77 1.31
C ARG A 195 -14.00 -22.07 1.34
N GLU A 196 -13.20 -21.06 1.56
CA GLU A 196 -11.74 -21.21 1.64
C GLU A 196 -11.14 -20.24 2.65
N VAL A 197 -9.90 -20.51 3.07
CA VAL A 197 -9.12 -19.63 3.93
C VAL A 197 -8.49 -18.54 3.08
N LEU A 198 -8.82 -17.30 3.36
CA LEU A 198 -8.28 -16.13 2.70
C LEU A 198 -7.30 -15.39 3.62
N PRO A 199 -6.09 -15.04 3.17
CA PRO A 199 -5.19 -14.19 3.91
C PRO A 199 -5.72 -12.75 3.94
N ILE A 200 -5.47 -12.04 5.04
CA ILE A 200 -5.74 -10.60 5.12
C ILE A 200 -4.68 -9.88 4.27
N LEU A 201 -5.14 -9.17 3.25
CA LEU A 201 -4.32 -8.33 2.39
C LEU A 201 -4.41 -6.89 2.90
N THR A 202 -3.28 -6.31 3.26
CA THR A 202 -3.14 -4.88 3.49
C THR A 202 -2.85 -4.25 2.13
N ALA A 203 -3.89 -3.71 1.52
CA ALA A 203 -3.84 -3.41 0.09
C ALA A 203 -3.42 -1.97 -0.20
N CYS A 204 -2.66 -1.81 -1.28
CA CYS A 204 -2.29 -0.53 -1.88
C CYS A 204 -2.73 -0.51 -3.35
N ASN A 205 -3.38 0.56 -3.79
CA ASN A 205 -3.81 0.71 -5.18
C ASN A 205 -2.78 1.39 -6.09
N ASP A 206 -1.60 1.74 -5.56
CA ASP A 206 -0.51 2.31 -6.36
C ASP A 206 0.27 1.20 -7.07
N PRO A 207 0.26 1.15 -8.41
CA PRO A 207 0.98 0.14 -9.19
C PRO A 207 2.50 0.12 -8.97
N GLU A 208 3.06 1.17 -8.37
CA GLU A 208 4.50 1.28 -8.07
C GLU A 208 4.84 0.77 -6.67
N ALA A 209 3.86 0.45 -5.83
CA ALA A 209 4.07 -0.09 -4.51
C ALA A 209 4.43 -1.59 -4.53
N LEU A 210 5.22 -2.03 -3.53
CA LEU A 210 5.62 -3.43 -3.37
C LEU A 210 4.43 -4.33 -3.01
N ASN A 211 3.45 -3.77 -2.30
CA ASN A 211 2.22 -4.43 -1.88
C ASN A 211 1.02 -4.01 -2.75
N TYR A 212 1.28 -3.71 -4.04
CA TYR A 212 0.23 -3.36 -4.99
C TYR A 212 -0.81 -4.47 -5.15
N GLU A 213 -2.07 -4.12 -4.96
CA GLU A 213 -3.23 -4.96 -5.24
C GLU A 213 -4.21 -4.20 -6.15
N PRO A 214 -4.45 -4.65 -7.39
CA PRO A 214 -5.25 -3.92 -8.40
C PRO A 214 -6.68 -3.62 -7.98
N LEU A 215 -7.20 -4.31 -6.98
CA LEU A 215 -8.58 -4.18 -6.51
C LEU A 215 -8.66 -3.44 -5.17
N SER A 216 -7.54 -2.97 -4.64
CA SER A 216 -7.55 -2.05 -3.50
C SER A 216 -8.10 -0.69 -3.91
N PHE A 217 -8.85 -0.07 -3.00
CA PHE A 217 -9.36 1.29 -3.13
C PHE A 217 -8.58 2.30 -2.26
N SER A 218 -7.62 1.83 -1.47
CA SER A 218 -6.80 2.67 -0.61
C SER A 218 -5.41 2.90 -1.20
N ASP A 219 -4.95 4.14 -1.15
CA ASP A 219 -3.57 4.55 -1.40
C ASP A 219 -2.77 4.68 -0.07
N ASP A 220 -3.43 4.50 1.06
CA ASP A 220 -2.80 4.44 2.36
C ASP A 220 -2.16 3.06 2.61
N GLY A 221 -1.05 3.04 3.35
CA GLY A 221 -0.34 1.79 3.63
C GLY A 221 0.47 1.23 2.46
N CYS A 222 0.70 2.02 1.40
CA CYS A 222 1.56 1.62 0.30
C CYS A 222 3.01 1.46 0.76
N GLU A 223 3.57 0.27 0.53
CA GLU A 223 4.97 -0.01 0.79
C GLU A 223 5.80 0.24 -0.46
N TYR A 224 6.85 1.03 -0.33
CA TYR A 224 7.79 1.30 -1.41
C TYR A 224 9.19 0.82 -1.04
N SER A 225 9.95 0.34 -2.04
CA SER A 225 11.36 0.06 -1.83
C SER A 225 12.09 1.36 -1.44
N GLU A 226 12.74 1.36 -0.28
CA GLU A 226 13.53 2.53 0.14
C GLU A 226 14.66 2.87 -0.84
N VAL A 227 15.05 1.91 -1.69
CA VAL A 227 16.11 2.08 -2.69
C VAL A 227 15.61 2.88 -3.89
N ASP A 228 14.34 2.78 -4.26
CA ASP A 228 13.77 3.46 -5.45
C ASP A 228 13.45 4.94 -5.19
N ARG A 229 13.17 5.33 -3.94
CA ARG A 229 12.82 6.73 -3.63
C ARG A 229 13.96 7.74 -3.80
N VAL A 230 15.21 7.28 -3.81
CA VAL A 230 16.37 8.18 -3.94
C VAL A 230 16.96 8.19 -5.35
N LEU A 231 16.74 7.16 -6.17
CA LEU A 231 17.34 7.03 -7.49
C LEU A 231 16.43 7.47 -8.65
N ASP A 232 15.13 7.39 -8.54
CA ASP A 232 14.20 7.76 -9.63
C ASP A 232 13.89 9.26 -9.73
N LEU A 233 14.26 10.05 -8.72
CA LEU A 233 14.01 11.51 -8.73
C LEU A 233 15.12 12.32 -9.42
N VAL A 234 16.24 11.71 -9.79
CA VAL A 234 17.35 12.43 -10.39
C VAL A 234 17.81 11.79 -11.69
N THR A 235 17.36 12.33 -12.80
CA THR A 235 17.90 11.96 -14.13
C THR A 235 19.25 12.63 -14.34
N THR A 236 20.33 11.86 -14.45
CA THR A 236 21.64 12.37 -14.79
C THR A 236 21.83 12.37 -16.31
N HIS A 237 22.05 13.53 -16.89
CA HIS A 237 22.39 13.71 -18.28
C HIS A 237 23.89 13.83 -18.43
N GLU A 238 24.48 13.00 -19.29
CA GLU A 238 25.89 13.12 -19.64
C GLU A 238 26.10 14.30 -20.60
N LEU A 239 27.08 15.17 -20.28
CA LEU A 239 27.46 16.29 -21.12
C LEU A 239 28.52 15.85 -22.13
N GLU A 240 28.26 16.09 -23.41
CA GLU A 240 29.23 15.87 -24.46
C GLU A 240 30.25 17.03 -24.47
N VAL A 241 31.53 16.69 -24.30
CA VAL A 241 32.64 17.64 -24.25
C VAL A 241 33.60 17.41 -25.41
N PHE A 242 33.83 18.43 -26.27
CA PHE A 242 34.73 18.32 -27.39
C PHE A 242 35.46 19.62 -27.73
N PRO A 243 36.74 19.55 -28.07
CA PRO A 243 37.58 18.37 -27.96
C PRO A 243 37.85 18.02 -26.49
N SER A 244 38.02 16.75 -26.20
CA SER A 244 38.57 16.25 -24.95
C SER A 244 39.67 15.26 -25.30
N PRO A 245 40.97 15.55 -25.00
CA PRO A 245 41.49 16.71 -24.28
C PRO A 245 41.35 18.09 -24.99
N ALA A 246 41.16 19.16 -24.21
CA ALA A 246 41.13 20.54 -24.67
C ALA A 246 42.43 21.27 -24.29
N THR A 247 42.84 22.25 -25.11
CA THR A 247 44.03 23.08 -24.83
C THR A 247 43.69 24.53 -24.48
N THR A 248 42.75 25.12 -25.17
CA THR A 248 42.35 26.51 -24.99
C THR A 248 40.83 26.68 -24.86
N THR A 249 40.08 25.94 -25.62
CA THR A 249 38.58 25.99 -25.59
C THR A 249 38.03 24.62 -25.68
N ALA A 250 36.88 24.40 -25.03
CA ALA A 250 36.01 23.25 -25.15
C ALA A 250 34.57 23.68 -25.50
N ALA A 251 33.87 22.87 -26.26
CA ALA A 251 32.45 23.00 -26.51
C ALA A 251 31.71 21.93 -25.71
N ILE A 252 30.67 22.32 -25.02
CA ILE A 252 29.83 21.46 -24.18
C ILE A 252 28.44 21.44 -24.77
N ALA A 253 27.96 20.26 -25.18
CA ALA A 253 26.62 20.12 -25.73
C ALA A 253 25.62 19.65 -24.63
N PHE A 254 24.49 20.32 -24.58
CA PHE A 254 23.36 20.01 -23.72
C PHE A 254 22.23 19.39 -24.55
N PRO A 255 21.41 18.51 -23.99
CA PRO A 255 20.23 17.99 -24.69
C PRO A 255 19.33 19.13 -25.20
N ALA A 256 19.05 19.16 -26.51
CA ALA A 256 18.35 20.29 -27.14
C ALA A 256 16.97 20.58 -26.52
N HIS A 257 16.26 19.56 -26.05
CA HIS A 257 14.95 19.68 -25.40
C HIS A 257 15.01 20.31 -23.99
N LEU A 258 16.20 20.44 -23.39
CA LEU A 258 16.41 21.03 -22.08
C LEU A 258 17.09 22.42 -22.13
N ALA A 259 17.49 22.87 -23.30
CA ALA A 259 18.25 24.13 -23.46
C ALA A 259 17.53 25.35 -22.88
N ASP A 260 16.22 25.48 -23.12
CA ASP A 260 15.40 26.58 -22.59
C ASP A 260 15.27 26.55 -21.06
N ARG A 261 15.31 25.34 -20.45
CA ARG A 261 15.24 25.15 -19.00
C ARG A 261 16.56 25.46 -18.30
N LEU A 262 17.67 25.41 -19.03
CA LEU A 262 19.02 25.70 -18.54
C LEU A 262 19.45 27.16 -18.77
N ALA A 263 18.63 27.96 -19.44
CA ALA A 263 18.92 29.35 -19.68
C ALA A 263 19.09 30.12 -18.36
N GLY A 264 20.28 30.71 -18.16
CA GLY A 264 20.64 31.40 -16.91
C GLY A 264 21.27 30.51 -15.81
N ALA A 265 21.37 29.21 -16.02
CA ALA A 265 22.12 28.33 -15.17
C ALA A 265 23.65 28.49 -15.39
N GLU A 266 24.46 27.94 -14.50
CA GLU A 266 25.93 27.99 -14.58
C GLU A 266 26.50 26.58 -14.81
N LEU A 267 27.36 26.45 -15.82
CA LEU A 267 28.25 25.33 -16.00
C LEU A 267 29.47 25.51 -15.08
N ARG A 268 29.79 24.56 -14.23
CA ARG A 268 30.91 24.60 -13.29
C ARG A 268 31.90 23.47 -13.57
N ALA A 269 33.19 23.83 -13.56
CA ALA A 269 34.28 22.86 -13.59
C ALA A 269 34.84 22.67 -12.17
N THR A 270 34.86 21.42 -11.70
CA THR A 270 35.35 21.06 -10.36
C THR A 270 36.59 20.15 -10.51
N GLY A 271 37.63 20.50 -9.82
CA GLY A 271 38.83 19.66 -9.75
C GLY A 271 38.61 18.40 -8.92
N LEU A 272 39.56 17.43 -9.00
CA LEU A 272 39.50 16.19 -8.21
C LEU A 272 39.58 16.43 -6.69
N ASP A 273 40.02 17.63 -6.27
CA ASP A 273 40.04 18.08 -4.86
C ASP A 273 38.70 18.64 -4.39
N GLY A 274 37.65 18.63 -5.25
CA GLY A 274 36.33 19.14 -4.97
C GLY A 274 36.17 20.66 -5.08
N ARG A 275 37.19 21.38 -5.52
CA ARG A 275 37.14 22.84 -5.68
C ARG A 275 36.62 23.23 -7.06
N VAL A 276 35.67 24.16 -7.10
CA VAL A 276 35.25 24.82 -8.35
C VAL A 276 36.40 25.72 -8.86
N VAL A 277 36.88 25.45 -10.08
CA VAL A 277 37.98 26.14 -10.71
C VAL A 277 37.54 27.01 -11.90
N GLY A 278 36.32 26.82 -12.37
CA GLY A 278 35.76 27.64 -13.46
C GLY A 278 34.22 27.63 -13.40
N SER A 279 33.60 28.70 -13.84
CA SER A 279 32.12 28.85 -13.95
C SER A 279 31.79 29.69 -15.19
N TRP A 280 30.80 29.22 -15.98
CA TRP A 280 30.35 29.89 -17.20
C TRP A 280 28.82 29.85 -17.29
N PRO A 281 28.19 31.00 -17.70
CA PRO A 281 26.74 31.02 -17.88
C PRO A 281 26.33 30.19 -19.08
N ILE A 282 25.20 29.43 -18.95
CA ILE A 282 24.62 28.68 -20.05
C ILE A 282 23.63 29.60 -20.80
N GLN A 283 23.83 29.80 -22.11
CA GLN A 283 23.01 30.65 -22.96
C GLN A 283 22.43 29.92 -24.17
N SER A 284 22.98 28.73 -24.49
CA SER A 284 22.56 27.97 -25.66
C SER A 284 22.72 26.46 -25.42
N SER A 285 22.23 25.63 -26.36
CA SER A 285 22.39 24.18 -26.30
C SER A 285 23.82 23.68 -26.52
N VAL A 286 24.73 24.58 -26.98
CA VAL A 286 26.15 24.30 -27.11
C VAL A 286 26.94 25.51 -26.62
N GLU A 287 27.56 25.39 -25.46
CA GLU A 287 28.40 26.43 -24.87
C GLU A 287 29.88 26.21 -25.23
N ARG A 288 30.58 27.30 -25.55
CA ARG A 288 32.04 27.29 -25.73
C ARG A 288 32.67 27.95 -24.52
N ILE A 289 33.48 27.20 -23.81
CA ILE A 289 34.18 27.68 -22.63
C ILE A 289 35.70 27.87 -22.91
N ASP A 290 36.25 28.93 -22.34
CA ASP A 290 37.69 29.13 -22.35
C ASP A 290 38.31 28.35 -21.16
N VAL A 291 39.17 27.40 -21.46
CA VAL A 291 39.89 26.55 -20.49
C VAL A 291 41.38 26.90 -20.40
N SER A 292 41.83 27.91 -21.11
CA SER A 292 43.26 28.31 -21.14
C SER A 292 43.82 28.70 -19.76
N GLY A 293 42.95 29.16 -18.86
CA GLY A 293 43.30 29.50 -17.47
C GLY A 293 43.36 28.29 -16.52
N LEU A 294 42.83 27.14 -16.93
CA LEU A 294 42.84 25.95 -16.10
C LEU A 294 44.20 25.24 -16.15
N ALA A 295 44.64 24.60 -15.08
CA ALA A 295 45.81 23.75 -15.07
C ALA A 295 45.58 22.50 -15.93
N ALA A 296 46.66 21.85 -16.44
CA ALA A 296 46.51 20.54 -17.05
C ALA A 296 46.00 19.53 -16.02
N GLY A 297 44.93 18.80 -16.36
CA GLY A 297 44.28 17.87 -15.43
C GLY A 297 42.90 17.42 -15.89
N GLN A 298 42.25 16.63 -15.03
CA GLN A 298 40.86 16.20 -15.21
C GLN A 298 39.93 17.02 -14.33
N TYR A 299 38.79 17.34 -14.85
CA TYR A 299 37.75 18.14 -14.20
C TYR A 299 36.39 17.53 -14.44
N VAL A 300 35.53 17.57 -13.44
CA VAL A 300 34.13 17.21 -13.57
C VAL A 300 33.33 18.46 -13.87
N LEU A 301 32.55 18.44 -14.94
CA LEU A 301 31.60 19.48 -15.29
C LEU A 301 30.22 19.17 -14.69
N THR A 302 29.60 20.17 -14.07
CA THR A 302 28.25 20.07 -13.51
C THR A 302 27.46 21.35 -13.84
N VAL A 303 26.11 21.27 -13.83
CA VAL A 303 25.25 22.43 -13.99
C VAL A 303 24.63 22.81 -12.65
N ALA A 304 24.58 24.09 -12.34
CA ALA A 304 24.00 24.62 -11.10
C ALA A 304 23.13 25.85 -11.39
N GLY A 305 22.22 26.21 -10.47
CA GLY A 305 21.42 27.42 -10.55
C GLY A 305 20.21 27.33 -11.48
N PHE A 306 19.64 26.13 -11.67
CA PHE A 306 18.34 25.92 -12.34
C PHE A 306 17.33 25.27 -11.39
N ASP A 307 16.05 25.57 -11.62
CA ASP A 307 14.95 25.21 -10.70
C ASP A 307 14.38 23.81 -10.94
N ASP A 308 15.24 22.81 -11.16
CA ASP A 308 14.76 21.43 -11.27
C ASP A 308 15.65 20.47 -10.48
N ALA A 309 15.15 20.08 -9.32
CA ALA A 309 15.86 19.17 -8.41
C ALA A 309 16.00 17.74 -8.96
N THR A 310 15.19 17.38 -9.98
CA THR A 310 15.16 16.04 -10.57
C THR A 310 16.19 15.84 -11.68
N LEU A 311 16.85 16.91 -12.14
CA LEU A 311 17.85 16.85 -13.20
C LEU A 311 19.25 17.03 -12.63
N ARG A 312 20.19 16.29 -13.14
CA ARG A 312 21.63 16.43 -12.93
C ARG A 312 22.34 16.39 -14.28
N PHE A 313 23.42 17.16 -14.39
CA PHE A 313 24.27 17.17 -15.58
C PHE A 313 25.69 16.93 -15.14
N GLN A 314 26.36 15.99 -15.79
CA GLN A 314 27.74 15.66 -15.51
C GLN A 314 28.50 15.37 -16.80
N GLY A 315 29.75 15.80 -16.89
CA GLY A 315 30.64 15.49 -18.00
C GLY A 315 32.11 15.58 -17.57
N ASP A 316 32.97 14.95 -18.32
CA ASP A 316 34.39 14.91 -18.06
C ASP A 316 35.17 15.84 -19.02
N LEU A 317 35.92 16.77 -18.46
CA LEU A 317 36.79 17.68 -19.19
C LEU A 317 38.25 17.34 -18.87
N VAL A 318 39.02 17.03 -19.89
CA VAL A 318 40.49 16.87 -19.80
C VAL A 318 41.16 18.07 -20.42
N VAL A 319 42.02 18.76 -19.65
CA VAL A 319 42.81 19.89 -20.12
C VAL A 319 44.25 19.50 -20.26
N THR A 320 44.86 19.82 -21.42
CA THR A 320 46.27 19.64 -21.70
C THR A 320 46.92 20.95 -22.08
N LYS A 321 48.21 21.11 -21.84
CA LYS A 321 48.99 22.30 -22.23
C LYS A 321 50.07 21.94 -23.23
#